data_df33459e99eb0c9e89ddaa121c355735
#
_entry.id   df33459e99eb0c9e89ddaa121c355735
#
_cell.length_a   1.000
_cell.length_b   1.000
_cell.length_c   1.000
_cell.angle_alpha   90.00
_cell.angle_beta   90.00
_cell.angle_gamma   90.00
#
_symmetry.space_group_name_H-M   'P 1'
#
loop_
_entity.id
_entity.type
_entity.pdbx_description
1 polymer ?
#
loop_
_entity_poly.entity_id
_entity_poly.type
_entity_poly.pdbx_seq_one_letter_code
_entity_poly.pdbx_strand_id
1 'polypeptide(L)'
;MTPTIVGLTGGIGSGKTTVANYFKALNVPVYIADNEAKALMNRSKVIKRKLIKLFGDEAYVDNTLNKPFIASQIFSNQDLLKKMNAIVHPKVAKHFSNWVKKQNVPYVISEVAIIFENGSQGKYDYIITVVAPEQTRLNRVIKHTDLIDTKLQVENIHSKLLKSITKA
;
A
#
# COMPACT_ATOMS: atom_id res chain seq x y z
N MET A 1 15.25 17.95 -4.04
CA MET A 1 15.16 16.93 -5.12
C MET A 1 13.92 16.09 -4.87
N THR A 2 13.14 15.75 -5.90
CA THR A 2 11.98 14.86 -5.70
C THR A 2 12.47 13.42 -5.65
N PRO A 3 12.15 12.63 -4.63
CA PRO A 3 12.60 11.24 -4.56
C PRO A 3 12.05 10.40 -5.72
N THR A 4 12.84 9.43 -6.17
CA THR A 4 12.37 8.37 -7.06
C THR A 4 11.31 7.53 -6.36
N ILE A 5 10.22 7.21 -7.04
CA ILE A 5 9.10 6.44 -6.48
C ILE A 5 9.20 4.99 -6.92
N VAL A 6 9.42 4.10 -5.97
CA VAL A 6 9.51 2.65 -6.21
C VAL A 6 8.25 1.97 -5.70
N GLY A 7 7.50 1.36 -6.62
CA GLY A 7 6.34 0.52 -6.28
C GLY A 7 6.79 -0.83 -5.70
N LEU A 8 6.16 -1.28 -4.62
CA LEU A 8 6.36 -2.61 -4.04
C LEU A 8 5.05 -3.37 -4.08
N THR A 9 4.98 -4.44 -4.86
CA THR A 9 3.78 -5.25 -5.04
C THR A 9 4.04 -6.75 -4.94
N GLY A 10 2.99 -7.55 -5.01
CA GLY A 10 3.07 -9.02 -4.96
C GLY A 10 1.81 -9.62 -4.34
N GLY A 11 1.53 -10.87 -4.64
CA GLY A 11 0.32 -11.59 -4.20
C GLY A 11 0.23 -11.82 -2.69
N ILE A 12 -0.92 -12.28 -2.23
CA ILE A 12 -1.14 -12.68 -0.82
C ILE A 12 -0.11 -13.77 -0.44
N GLY A 13 0.48 -13.65 0.75
CA GLY A 13 1.48 -14.60 1.25
C GLY A 13 2.89 -14.48 0.61
N SER A 14 3.10 -13.54 -0.35
CA SER A 14 4.41 -13.35 -0.99
C SER A 14 5.49 -12.81 -0.05
N GLY A 15 5.10 -12.09 1.02
CA GLY A 15 6.04 -11.48 1.97
C GLY A 15 6.29 -9.98 1.76
N LYS A 16 5.41 -9.26 1.03
CA LYS A 16 5.53 -7.81 0.82
C LYS A 16 5.83 -7.02 2.09
N THR A 17 5.05 -7.24 3.13
CA THR A 17 5.19 -6.53 4.40
C THR A 17 6.56 -6.73 5.04
N THR A 18 7.12 -7.93 4.90
CA THR A 18 8.48 -8.23 5.38
C THR A 18 9.53 -7.48 4.57
N VAL A 19 9.41 -7.51 3.23
CA VAL A 19 10.26 -6.73 2.34
C VAL A 19 10.17 -5.24 2.66
N ALA A 20 8.97 -4.70 2.85
CA ALA A 20 8.74 -3.32 3.26
C ALA A 20 9.43 -2.99 4.59
N ASN A 21 9.38 -3.89 5.57
CA ASN A 21 10.04 -3.69 6.86
C ASN A 21 11.58 -3.74 6.75
N TYR A 22 12.15 -4.56 5.86
CA TYR A 22 13.58 -4.54 5.60
C TYR A 22 14.03 -3.22 4.95
N PHE A 23 13.26 -2.66 4.01
CA PHE A 23 13.55 -1.32 3.49
C PHE A 23 13.50 -0.25 4.58
N LYS A 24 12.53 -0.32 5.50
CA LYS A 24 12.47 0.59 6.66
C LYS A 24 13.71 0.46 7.55
N ALA A 25 14.21 -0.76 7.78
CA ALA A 25 15.42 -0.99 8.55
C ALA A 25 16.68 -0.41 7.87
N LEU A 26 16.66 -0.23 6.55
CA LEU A 26 17.68 0.47 5.77
C LEU A 26 17.45 2.01 5.71
N ASN A 27 16.59 2.55 6.57
CA ASN A 27 16.19 3.96 6.62
C ASN A 27 15.52 4.47 5.34
N VAL A 28 14.94 3.59 4.51
CA VAL A 28 14.15 3.98 3.35
C VAL A 28 12.72 4.27 3.79
N PRO A 29 12.17 5.47 3.49
CA PRO A 29 10.78 5.76 3.80
C PRO A 29 9.84 4.86 3.01
N VAL A 30 8.90 4.21 3.71
CA VAL A 30 7.91 3.29 3.13
C VAL A 30 6.51 3.79 3.40
N TYR A 31 5.76 4.00 2.35
CA TYR A 31 4.34 4.34 2.38
C TYR A 31 3.51 3.07 2.14
N ILE A 32 2.77 2.62 3.14
CA ILE A 32 1.87 1.46 3.02
C ILE A 32 0.48 1.98 2.68
N ALA A 33 0.10 1.86 1.40
CA ALA A 33 -1.12 2.49 0.87
C ALA A 33 -2.39 2.03 1.57
N ASP A 34 -2.51 0.73 1.87
CA ASP A 34 -3.69 0.16 2.55
C ASP A 34 -3.85 0.68 3.98
N ASN A 35 -2.74 0.83 4.71
CA ASN A 35 -2.78 1.36 6.07
C ASN A 35 -3.16 2.84 6.06
N GLU A 36 -2.61 3.61 5.12
CA GLU A 36 -2.95 5.03 5.00
C GLU A 36 -4.39 5.24 4.52
N ALA A 37 -4.92 4.38 3.63
CA ALA A 37 -6.31 4.41 3.26
C ALA A 37 -7.23 4.20 4.48
N LYS A 38 -6.93 3.19 5.31
CA LYS A 38 -7.66 2.90 6.56
C LYS A 38 -7.58 4.08 7.54
N ALA A 39 -6.38 4.66 7.70
CA ALA A 39 -6.17 5.82 8.56
C ALA A 39 -6.94 7.05 8.05
N LEU A 40 -6.92 7.31 6.74
CA LEU A 40 -7.63 8.42 6.12
C LEU A 40 -9.16 8.28 6.21
N MET A 41 -9.70 7.07 6.09
CA MET A 41 -11.13 6.83 6.30
C MET A 41 -11.57 7.22 7.71
N ASN A 42 -10.73 7.06 8.73
CA ASN A 42 -11.05 7.45 10.10
C ASN A 42 -10.80 8.94 10.39
N ARG A 43 -9.69 9.54 9.87
CA ARG A 43 -9.28 10.91 10.24
C ARG A 43 -9.81 12.01 9.31
N SER A 44 -10.17 11.67 8.07
CA SER A 44 -10.57 12.66 7.07
C SER A 44 -12.05 13.00 7.17
N LYS A 45 -12.38 14.20 7.64
CA LYS A 45 -13.77 14.72 7.68
C LYS A 45 -14.47 14.65 6.32
N VAL A 46 -13.73 14.86 5.22
CA VAL A 46 -14.29 14.82 3.86
C VAL A 46 -14.64 13.39 3.43
N ILE A 47 -13.76 12.41 3.69
CA ILE A 47 -14.05 11.01 3.41
C ILE A 47 -15.22 10.55 4.25
N LYS A 48 -15.20 10.80 5.55
CA LYS A 48 -16.26 10.44 6.48
C LYS A 48 -17.62 10.93 6.00
N ARG A 49 -17.77 12.23 5.71
CA ARG A 49 -19.02 12.80 5.21
C ARG A 49 -19.51 12.13 3.92
N LYS A 50 -18.58 11.80 2.99
CA LYS A 50 -18.93 11.14 1.72
C LYS A 50 -19.31 9.67 1.92
N LEU A 51 -18.67 8.95 2.83
CA LEU A 51 -19.01 7.56 3.14
C LEU A 51 -20.34 7.47 3.88
N ILE A 52 -20.63 8.39 4.81
CA ILE A 52 -21.95 8.48 5.44
C ILE A 52 -23.04 8.75 4.38
N LYS A 53 -22.78 9.65 3.43
CA LYS A 53 -23.75 9.90 2.34
C LYS A 53 -23.95 8.65 1.45
N LEU A 54 -22.95 7.80 1.31
CA LEU A 54 -23.01 6.61 0.45
C LEU A 54 -23.65 5.42 1.15
N PHE A 55 -23.36 5.20 2.45
CA PHE A 55 -23.72 3.99 3.19
C PHE A 55 -24.71 4.24 4.34
N GLY A 56 -25.02 5.50 4.68
CA GLY A 56 -25.81 5.86 5.84
C GLY A 56 -24.96 6.07 7.11
N ASP A 57 -25.62 6.46 8.18
CA ASP A 57 -24.96 6.80 9.45
C ASP A 57 -24.27 5.60 10.11
N GLU A 58 -24.74 4.38 9.86
CA GLU A 58 -24.14 3.14 10.33
C GLU A 58 -22.70 2.89 9.81
N ALA A 59 -22.29 3.66 8.79
CA ALA A 59 -20.92 3.60 8.27
C ALA A 59 -19.85 3.93 9.33
N TYR A 60 -20.23 4.64 10.40
CA TYR A 60 -19.35 5.01 11.49
C TYR A 60 -20.01 4.79 12.84
N VAL A 61 -19.28 4.22 13.79
CA VAL A 61 -19.66 4.07 15.20
C VAL A 61 -18.57 4.75 16.02
N ASP A 62 -18.95 5.62 16.95
CA ASP A 62 -18.04 6.39 17.81
C ASP A 62 -16.88 7.05 17.05
N ASN A 63 -17.20 7.69 15.94
CA ASN A 63 -16.23 8.31 15.02
C ASN A 63 -15.26 7.35 14.29
N THR A 64 -15.40 6.04 14.48
CA THR A 64 -14.59 5.01 13.84
C THR A 64 -15.37 4.32 12.72
N LEU A 65 -14.70 4.02 11.59
CA LEU A 65 -15.32 3.30 10.47
C LEU A 65 -15.85 1.93 10.93
N ASN A 66 -17.14 1.69 10.72
CA ASN A 66 -17.79 0.42 10.99
C ASN A 66 -17.39 -0.60 9.89
N LYS A 67 -16.20 -1.20 10.05
CA LYS A 67 -15.64 -2.13 9.05
C LYS A 67 -16.54 -3.33 8.77
N PRO A 68 -17.15 -4.02 9.78
CA PRO A 68 -18.05 -5.12 9.50
C PRO A 68 -19.25 -4.70 8.65
N PHE A 69 -19.88 -3.58 8.98
CA PHE A 69 -20.99 -3.03 8.21
C PHE A 69 -20.58 -2.70 6.77
N ILE A 70 -19.50 -1.93 6.59
CA ILE A 70 -19.01 -1.60 5.24
C ILE A 70 -18.69 -2.87 4.44
N ALA A 71 -18.02 -3.85 5.06
CA ALA A 71 -17.68 -5.10 4.40
C ALA A 71 -18.94 -5.85 3.93
N SER A 72 -20.00 -5.93 4.75
CA SER A 72 -21.26 -6.55 4.37
C SER A 72 -21.93 -5.86 3.19
N GLN A 73 -21.86 -4.52 3.11
CA GLN A 73 -22.43 -3.74 2.03
C GLN A 73 -21.69 -3.91 0.69
N ILE A 74 -20.37 -4.00 0.72
CA ILE A 74 -19.56 -4.07 -0.50
C ILE A 74 -19.27 -5.51 -0.98
N PHE A 75 -19.44 -6.52 -0.12
CA PHE A 75 -19.11 -7.92 -0.42
C PHE A 75 -19.87 -8.45 -1.65
N SER A 76 -21.15 -8.14 -1.75
CA SER A 76 -22.02 -8.56 -2.85
C SER A 76 -22.37 -7.43 -3.83
N ASN A 77 -21.86 -6.21 -3.61
CA ASN A 77 -22.22 -5.04 -4.42
C ASN A 77 -20.97 -4.33 -4.97
N GLN A 78 -20.57 -4.74 -6.17
CA GLN A 78 -19.41 -4.20 -6.88
C GLN A 78 -19.55 -2.69 -7.18
N ASP A 79 -20.77 -2.17 -7.37
CA ASP A 79 -20.97 -0.75 -7.64
C ASP A 79 -20.76 0.10 -6.39
N LEU A 80 -21.18 -0.39 -5.22
CA LEU A 80 -20.86 0.28 -3.95
C LEU A 80 -19.34 0.26 -3.68
N LEU A 81 -18.66 -0.84 -3.96
CA LEU A 81 -17.20 -0.92 -3.87
C LEU A 81 -16.53 0.10 -4.80
N LYS A 82 -16.96 0.20 -6.06
CA LYS A 82 -16.44 1.20 -7.02
C LYS A 82 -16.67 2.63 -6.53
N LYS A 83 -17.87 2.95 -6.02
CA LYS A 83 -18.20 4.28 -5.48
C LYS A 83 -17.35 4.60 -4.24
N MET A 84 -17.18 3.65 -3.33
CA MET A 84 -16.28 3.81 -2.17
C MET A 84 -14.85 4.09 -2.60
N ASN A 85 -14.32 3.31 -3.54
CA ASN A 85 -12.97 3.48 -4.07
C ASN A 85 -12.79 4.85 -4.75
N ALA A 86 -13.78 5.33 -5.50
CA ALA A 86 -13.78 6.67 -6.10
C ALA A 86 -13.74 7.80 -5.06
N ILE A 87 -14.22 7.58 -3.84
CA ILE A 87 -14.12 8.54 -2.74
C ILE A 87 -12.73 8.48 -2.08
N VAL A 88 -12.21 7.28 -1.84
CA VAL A 88 -11.01 7.06 -1.02
C VAL A 88 -9.72 7.25 -1.83
N HIS A 89 -9.63 6.64 -3.03
CA HIS A 89 -8.37 6.61 -3.81
C HIS A 89 -7.82 8.00 -4.14
N PRO A 90 -8.60 9.02 -4.57
CA PRO A 90 -8.05 10.35 -4.84
C PRO A 90 -7.46 11.02 -3.59
N LYS A 91 -8.01 10.72 -2.42
CA LYS A 91 -7.50 11.27 -1.15
C LYS A 91 -6.21 10.59 -0.72
N VAL A 92 -6.12 9.26 -0.91
CA VAL A 92 -4.87 8.52 -0.69
C VAL A 92 -3.78 9.00 -1.65
N ALA A 93 -4.09 9.16 -2.93
CA ALA A 93 -3.15 9.66 -3.92
C ALA A 93 -2.63 11.07 -3.58
N LYS A 94 -3.52 11.99 -3.18
CA LYS A 94 -3.12 13.33 -2.73
C LYS A 94 -2.27 13.27 -1.45
N HIS A 95 -2.64 12.40 -0.50
CA HIS A 95 -1.87 12.21 0.72
C HIS A 95 -0.48 11.66 0.42
N PHE A 96 -0.37 10.66 -0.45
CA PHE A 96 0.88 10.09 -0.91
C PHE A 96 1.77 11.16 -1.57
N SER A 97 1.24 11.92 -2.53
CA SER A 97 2.00 13.00 -3.19
C SER A 97 2.53 14.03 -2.20
N ASN A 98 1.74 14.41 -1.20
CA ASN A 98 2.17 15.34 -0.16
C ASN A 98 3.22 14.71 0.78
N TRP A 99 3.11 13.41 1.04
CA TRP A 99 4.08 12.67 1.84
C TRP A 99 5.43 12.55 1.12
N VAL A 100 5.43 12.23 -0.20
CA VAL A 100 6.65 12.17 -1.02
C VAL A 100 7.40 13.49 -1.00
N LYS A 101 6.71 14.63 -1.16
CA LYS A 101 7.31 15.98 -1.15
C LYS A 101 8.03 16.33 0.16
N LYS A 102 7.73 15.65 1.24
CA LYS A 102 8.37 15.87 2.55
C LYS A 102 9.61 14.99 2.77
N GLN A 103 9.89 14.07 1.84
CA GLN A 103 11.03 13.18 1.95
C GLN A 103 12.26 13.81 1.31
N ASN A 104 13.38 13.78 2.03
CA ASN A 104 14.68 14.25 1.51
C ASN A 104 15.64 13.06 1.41
N VAL A 105 15.32 12.14 0.51
CA VAL A 105 16.03 10.87 0.29
C VAL A 105 16.10 10.57 -1.21
N PRO A 106 17.03 9.72 -1.68
CA PRO A 106 17.15 9.37 -3.10
C PRO A 106 15.88 8.70 -3.66
N TYR A 107 15.22 7.84 -2.87
CA TYR A 107 13.99 7.17 -3.27
C TYR A 107 13.11 6.81 -2.08
N VAL A 108 11.84 6.53 -2.37
CA VAL A 108 10.83 6.04 -1.42
C VAL A 108 10.18 4.77 -1.95
N ILE A 109 9.68 3.94 -1.04
CA ILE A 109 8.87 2.76 -1.37
C ILE A 109 7.39 3.09 -1.19
N SER A 110 6.56 2.75 -2.19
CA SER A 110 5.11 2.72 -2.11
C SER A 110 4.64 1.27 -2.17
N GLU A 111 4.21 0.72 -1.03
CA GLU A 111 3.66 -0.64 -0.95
C GLU A 111 2.19 -0.61 -1.32
N VAL A 112 1.85 -1.31 -2.41
CA VAL A 112 0.49 -1.43 -2.97
C VAL A 112 0.25 -2.86 -3.42
N ALA A 113 -0.85 -3.48 -2.99
CA ALA A 113 -1.13 -4.88 -3.30
C ALA A 113 -1.38 -5.14 -4.79
N ILE A 114 -2.00 -4.20 -5.50
CA ILE A 114 -2.56 -4.37 -6.85
C ILE A 114 -2.10 -3.26 -7.82
N ILE A 115 -0.80 -3.20 -8.10
CA ILE A 115 -0.25 -2.18 -9.04
C ILE A 115 -0.69 -2.47 -10.47
N PHE A 116 -0.55 -3.71 -10.92
CA PHE A 116 -0.80 -4.12 -12.30
C PHE A 116 -2.30 -4.28 -12.58
N GLU A 117 -3.04 -4.85 -11.65
CA GLU A 117 -4.47 -5.15 -11.79
C GLU A 117 -5.31 -3.86 -11.95
N ASN A 118 -4.86 -2.76 -11.37
CA ASN A 118 -5.53 -1.46 -11.50
C ASN A 118 -4.87 -0.51 -12.51
N GLY A 119 -3.90 -0.99 -13.30
CA GLY A 119 -3.23 -0.22 -14.35
C GLY A 119 -2.42 0.97 -13.84
N SER A 120 -1.90 0.90 -12.59
CA SER A 120 -1.22 2.03 -11.97
C SER A 120 0.31 2.02 -12.12
N GLN A 121 0.87 1.10 -12.91
CA GLN A 121 2.31 0.93 -13.10
C GLN A 121 3.02 2.20 -13.58
N GLY A 122 2.39 3.01 -14.42
CA GLY A 122 2.97 4.26 -14.91
C GLY A 122 3.14 5.37 -13.86
N LYS A 123 2.75 5.12 -12.60
CA LYS A 123 2.95 6.07 -11.48
C LYS A 123 4.27 5.86 -10.73
N TYR A 124 5.04 4.85 -11.11
CA TYR A 124 6.27 4.42 -10.44
C TYR A 124 7.44 4.47 -11.41
N ASP A 125 8.58 4.95 -10.95
CA ASP A 125 9.82 4.96 -11.72
C ASP A 125 10.42 3.53 -11.80
N TYR A 126 10.25 2.74 -10.73
CA TYR A 126 10.62 1.33 -10.65
C TYR A 126 9.54 0.53 -9.92
N ILE A 127 9.43 -0.76 -10.24
CA ILE A 127 8.52 -1.67 -9.53
C ILE A 127 9.29 -2.91 -9.07
N ILE A 128 9.14 -3.22 -7.79
CA ILE A 128 9.62 -4.46 -7.17
C ILE A 128 8.42 -5.38 -7.00
N THR A 129 8.44 -6.54 -7.64
CA THR A 129 7.42 -7.56 -7.44
C THR A 129 7.97 -8.65 -6.54
N VAL A 130 7.32 -8.82 -5.38
CA VAL A 130 7.65 -9.89 -4.44
C VAL A 130 6.90 -11.15 -4.84
N VAL A 131 7.65 -12.19 -5.18
CA VAL A 131 7.11 -13.50 -5.57
C VAL A 131 7.55 -14.58 -4.60
N ALA A 132 6.73 -15.59 -4.42
CA ALA A 132 7.07 -16.82 -3.71
C ALA A 132 6.30 -17.99 -4.34
N PRO A 133 6.84 -19.22 -4.31
CA PRO A 133 6.13 -20.41 -4.76
C PRO A 133 4.77 -20.52 -4.07
N GLU A 134 3.78 -21.07 -4.78
CA GLU A 134 2.40 -21.16 -4.28
C GLU A 134 2.32 -21.87 -2.93
N GLN A 135 2.98 -23.01 -2.80
CA GLN A 135 3.00 -23.76 -1.53
C GLN A 135 3.60 -22.94 -0.38
N THR A 136 4.62 -22.12 -0.65
CA THR A 136 5.20 -21.21 0.35
C THR A 136 4.20 -20.12 0.75
N ARG A 137 3.46 -19.57 -0.23
CA ARG A 137 2.43 -18.56 0.03
C ARG A 137 1.29 -19.12 0.87
N LEU A 138 0.82 -20.33 0.55
CA LEU A 138 -0.21 -21.05 1.31
C LEU A 138 0.26 -21.30 2.75
N ASN A 139 1.47 -21.83 2.92
CA ASN A 139 2.03 -22.09 4.24
C ASN A 139 2.16 -20.81 5.08
N ARG A 140 2.54 -19.67 4.46
CA ARG A 140 2.64 -18.37 5.16
C ARG A 140 1.28 -17.79 5.55
N VAL A 141 0.23 -18.05 4.79
CA VAL A 141 -1.13 -17.64 5.14
C VAL A 141 -1.70 -18.50 6.27
N ILE A 142 -1.37 -19.81 6.29
CA ILE A 142 -1.84 -20.77 7.28
C ILE A 142 -0.93 -20.80 8.53
N LYS A 143 0.39 -20.69 8.34
CA LYS A 143 1.41 -20.77 9.40
C LYS A 143 2.43 -19.63 9.19
N HIS A 144 2.64 -18.78 10.16
CA HIS A 144 3.71 -17.78 10.12
C HIS A 144 5.08 -18.47 10.13
N THR A 145 5.80 -18.47 9.01
CA THR A 145 7.14 -19.08 8.86
C THR A 145 8.21 -18.13 8.31
N ASP A 146 9.48 -18.39 8.65
CA ASP A 146 10.67 -17.54 8.59
C ASP A 146 11.20 -17.10 7.21
N LEU A 147 12.04 -16.02 7.20
CA LEU A 147 12.28 -15.14 6.05
C LEU A 147 13.76 -14.70 5.90
N ILE A 148 14.74 -15.55 6.25
CA ILE A 148 16.17 -15.19 6.27
C ILE A 148 16.70 -14.74 4.89
N ASP A 149 16.36 -15.45 3.80
CA ASP A 149 16.83 -15.11 2.45
C ASP A 149 16.27 -13.78 1.88
N THR A 150 15.13 -13.32 2.40
CA THR A 150 14.48 -12.09 1.93
C THR A 150 15.29 -10.85 2.27
N LYS A 151 16.01 -10.85 3.39
CA LYS A 151 16.85 -9.71 3.83
C LYS A 151 17.98 -9.43 2.84
N LEU A 152 18.75 -10.46 2.47
CA LEU A 152 19.86 -10.34 1.51
C LEU A 152 19.39 -9.83 0.13
N GLN A 153 18.22 -10.30 -0.33
CA GLN A 153 17.65 -9.82 -1.59
C GLN A 153 17.30 -8.33 -1.52
N VAL A 154 16.74 -7.87 -0.41
CA VAL A 154 16.40 -6.44 -0.21
C VAL A 154 17.66 -5.57 -0.17
N GLU A 155 18.71 -5.98 0.52
CA GLU A 155 19.99 -5.25 0.57
C GLU A 155 20.62 -5.11 -0.83
N ASN A 156 20.57 -6.18 -1.64
CA ASN A 156 21.04 -6.15 -3.02
C ASN A 156 20.21 -5.20 -3.91
N ILE A 157 18.88 -5.24 -3.80
CA ILE A 157 17.99 -4.35 -4.54
C ILE A 157 18.23 -2.90 -4.12
N HIS A 158 18.34 -2.64 -2.82
CA HIS A 158 18.65 -1.30 -2.27
C HIS A 158 19.94 -0.72 -2.88
N SER A 159 21.02 -1.52 -2.87
CA SER A 159 22.32 -1.11 -3.45
C SER A 159 22.23 -0.81 -4.95
N LYS A 160 21.47 -1.62 -5.71
CA LYS A 160 21.26 -1.41 -7.16
C LYS A 160 20.46 -0.14 -7.43
N LEU A 161 19.39 0.11 -6.67
CA LEU A 161 18.57 1.32 -6.80
C LEU A 161 19.39 2.57 -6.54
N LEU A 162 20.19 2.60 -5.47
CA LEU A 162 21.06 3.74 -5.18
C LEU A 162 22.04 4.01 -6.33
N LYS A 163 22.69 2.98 -6.87
CA LYS A 163 23.63 3.12 -8.01
C LYS A 163 22.95 3.63 -9.30
N SER A 164 21.70 3.24 -9.55
CA SER A 164 20.95 3.65 -10.74
C SER A 164 20.49 5.10 -10.64
N ILE A 165 20.04 5.53 -9.44
CA ILE A 165 19.51 6.86 -9.20
C ILE A 165 20.63 7.92 -9.13
N THR A 166 21.82 7.56 -8.61
CA THR A 166 22.98 8.48 -8.54
C THR A 166 23.72 8.66 -9.87
N LYS A 167 23.41 7.84 -10.90
CA LYS A 167 24.01 7.96 -12.24
C LYS A 167 23.15 8.75 -13.23
N ALA A 168 21.92 9.09 -12.86
CA ALA A 168 20.97 9.90 -13.62
C ALA A 168 20.98 11.36 -13.14
#